data_7e51305ed59bf06faee92181e3120eb1
#
_entry.id   7e51305ed59bf06faee92181e3120eb1
#
_cell.length_a   1.000
_cell.length_b   1.000
_cell.length_c   1.000
_cell.angle_alpha   90.00
_cell.angle_beta   90.00
_cell.angle_gamma   90.00
#
_symmetry.space_group_name_H-M   'P 1'
#
loop_
_entity.id
_entity.type
_entity.pdbx_description
1 polymer ?
#
loop_
_entity_poly.entity_id
_entity_poly.type
_entity_poly.pdbx_seq_one_letter_code
_entity_poly.pdbx_strand_id
1 'polypeptide(L)'
;MRKLLQSRNPDVRLWLLLGLWWIANLIQAGCTELANDEAYYHMFSRSLAWGYFDHPPMTALLVRLGSFWGGEFGVRFFFTLLQPLYLYLLWRIVRPDSATVRDAGLFVLIAAAMPILQLYGFLAVPDGPLMFFTALFLWCYKRLTEDDRWSHALWLGVAMAALAYSKYHGALVVLLTVLSNLRLLRNPKFYAACVVTLLLILPHLGWQSGHDWVSFRYHLAGRNKDFQLSFVTEYLLNLLAIFNPLLFPVFVAVWWKTRAETPVLRALSFISAGFVLFFLSTTLRGYVQPQWEIPVAFGVIALLFLHARRGGRPRRYVVRVGWATVALVALVRVEMIFNPLGLRFEVFDNRTSYGRIAQEAAGAPVIFDGQYTAAAKYAFYTGGQAYAQPSIYYRTGGASTSCVTTTTGWPEAPC
;
A
#
# COMPACT_ATOMS: atom_id res chain seq x y z
N MET A 1 -11.02 -30.24 -8.29
CA MET A 1 -11.07 -29.65 -6.94
C MET A 1 -10.65 -30.63 -5.83
N ARG A 2 -11.23 -31.85 -5.72
CA ARG A 2 -10.87 -32.84 -4.67
C ARG A 2 -9.37 -33.19 -4.63
N LYS A 3 -8.74 -33.46 -5.79
CA LYS A 3 -7.28 -33.72 -5.89
C LYS A 3 -6.39 -32.56 -5.47
N LEU A 4 -6.81 -31.31 -5.73
CA LEU A 4 -6.08 -30.11 -5.30
C LEU A 4 -6.14 -29.91 -3.78
N LEU A 5 -7.31 -30.18 -3.16
CA LEU A 5 -7.48 -30.11 -1.71
C LEU A 5 -6.68 -31.18 -0.95
N GLN A 6 -6.40 -32.31 -1.60
CA GLN A 6 -5.63 -33.43 -1.05
C GLN A 6 -4.12 -33.31 -1.37
N SER A 7 -3.70 -32.30 -2.13
CA SER A 7 -2.29 -32.09 -2.46
C SER A 7 -1.44 -31.90 -1.21
N ARG A 8 -0.32 -32.63 -1.13
CA ARG A 8 0.69 -32.46 -0.08
C ARG A 8 1.69 -31.33 -0.40
N ASN A 9 1.59 -30.70 -1.58
CA ASN A 9 2.46 -29.60 -1.98
C ASN A 9 2.05 -28.29 -1.26
N PRO A 10 2.93 -27.66 -0.49
CA PRO A 10 2.63 -26.43 0.23
C PRO A 10 2.30 -25.25 -0.70
N ASP A 11 2.89 -25.17 -1.90
CA ASP A 11 2.61 -24.10 -2.85
C ASP A 11 1.20 -24.22 -3.44
N VAL A 12 0.71 -25.42 -3.71
CA VAL A 12 -0.68 -25.66 -4.15
C VAL A 12 -1.66 -25.21 -3.06
N ARG A 13 -1.38 -25.56 -1.80
CA ARG A 13 -2.22 -25.12 -0.67
C ARG A 13 -2.20 -23.62 -0.49
N LEU A 14 -1.04 -23.00 -0.64
CA LEU A 14 -0.90 -21.54 -0.60
C LEU A 14 -1.79 -20.86 -1.65
N TRP A 15 -1.67 -21.28 -2.91
CA TRP A 15 -2.45 -20.70 -4.01
C TRP A 15 -3.95 -20.88 -3.84
N LEU A 16 -4.40 -22.02 -3.30
CA LEU A 16 -5.81 -22.24 -2.96
C LEU A 16 -6.30 -21.22 -1.92
N LEU A 17 -5.53 -21.01 -0.85
CA LEU A 17 -5.91 -20.07 0.22
C LEU A 17 -5.84 -18.61 -0.25
N LEU A 18 -4.81 -18.25 -1.01
CA LEU A 18 -4.69 -16.93 -1.60
C LEU A 18 -5.79 -16.66 -2.64
N GLY A 19 -6.17 -17.69 -3.41
CA GLY A 19 -7.28 -17.59 -4.37
C GLY A 19 -8.62 -17.37 -3.68
N LEU A 20 -8.90 -18.05 -2.56
CA LEU A 20 -10.10 -17.81 -1.76
C LEU A 20 -10.12 -16.39 -1.19
N TRP A 21 -8.98 -15.89 -0.69
CA TRP A 21 -8.88 -14.52 -0.21
C TRP A 21 -9.04 -13.50 -1.34
N TRP A 22 -8.47 -13.79 -2.52
CA TRP A 22 -8.64 -12.95 -3.70
C TRP A 22 -10.10 -12.85 -4.14
N ILE A 23 -10.85 -13.98 -4.14
CA ILE A 23 -12.29 -13.98 -4.43
C ILE A 23 -13.05 -13.09 -3.43
N ALA A 24 -12.72 -13.17 -2.13
CA ALA A 24 -13.31 -12.28 -1.13
C ALA A 24 -13.00 -10.81 -1.41
N ASN A 25 -11.78 -10.48 -1.85
CA ASN A 25 -11.41 -9.13 -2.24
C ASN A 25 -12.14 -8.66 -3.51
N LEU A 26 -12.35 -9.54 -4.50
CA LEU A 26 -13.14 -9.21 -5.70
C LEU A 26 -14.60 -8.89 -5.37
N ILE A 27 -15.21 -9.69 -4.47
CA ILE A 27 -16.58 -9.42 -3.98
C ILE A 27 -16.61 -8.05 -3.29
N GLN A 28 -15.69 -7.79 -2.36
CA GLN A 28 -15.61 -6.52 -1.66
C GLN A 28 -15.42 -5.35 -2.62
N ALA A 29 -14.53 -5.50 -3.62
CA ALA A 29 -14.22 -4.49 -4.61
C ALA A 29 -15.44 -4.07 -5.47
N GLY A 30 -16.33 -5.03 -5.76
CA GLY A 30 -17.52 -4.77 -6.55
C GLY A 30 -18.76 -4.35 -5.73
N CYS A 31 -18.78 -4.67 -4.41
CA CYS A 31 -19.94 -4.46 -3.55
C CYS A 31 -19.83 -3.25 -2.61
N THR A 32 -18.72 -2.50 -2.64
CA THR A 32 -18.52 -1.28 -1.83
C THR A 32 -18.23 -0.08 -2.72
N GLU A 33 -18.77 1.07 -2.35
CA GLU A 33 -18.48 2.33 -3.03
C GLU A 33 -17.03 2.78 -2.81
N LEU A 34 -16.55 3.74 -3.63
CA LEU A 34 -15.17 4.21 -3.54
C LEU A 34 -14.90 4.97 -2.24
N ALA A 35 -13.75 4.71 -1.64
CA ALA A 35 -13.15 5.56 -0.62
C ALA A 35 -12.68 6.90 -1.24
N ASN A 36 -12.43 7.89 -0.40
CA ASN A 36 -12.04 9.25 -0.82
C ASN A 36 -10.82 9.25 -1.74
N ASP A 37 -9.75 8.57 -1.32
CA ASP A 37 -8.50 8.50 -2.07
C ASP A 37 -8.65 7.76 -3.41
N GLU A 38 -9.51 6.73 -3.47
CA GLU A 38 -9.72 5.97 -4.71
C GLU A 38 -10.34 6.82 -5.83
N ALA A 39 -11.34 7.65 -5.48
CA ALA A 39 -11.93 8.59 -6.42
C ALA A 39 -10.92 9.62 -6.91
N TYR A 40 -10.02 10.07 -6.03
CA TYR A 40 -8.91 10.96 -6.37
C TYR A 40 -7.93 10.31 -7.36
N TYR A 41 -7.51 9.06 -7.12
CA TYR A 41 -6.66 8.34 -8.06
C TYR A 41 -7.36 7.95 -9.36
N HIS A 42 -8.68 7.72 -9.32
CA HIS A 42 -9.46 7.56 -10.54
C HIS A 42 -9.44 8.83 -11.39
N MET A 43 -9.51 10.02 -10.78
CA MET A 43 -9.36 11.29 -11.51
C MET A 43 -7.99 11.36 -12.22
N PHE A 44 -6.90 10.98 -11.57
CA PHE A 44 -5.57 10.89 -12.18
C PHE A 44 -5.52 9.94 -13.39
N SER A 45 -6.24 8.83 -13.31
CA SER A 45 -6.26 7.84 -14.39
C SER A 45 -6.90 8.33 -15.68
N ARG A 46 -7.70 9.40 -15.62
CA ARG A 46 -8.33 10.01 -16.82
C ARG A 46 -7.32 10.75 -17.69
N SER A 47 -6.24 11.26 -17.09
CA SER A 47 -5.15 11.96 -17.79
C SER A 47 -3.81 11.43 -17.28
N LEU A 48 -3.25 10.42 -17.97
CA LEU A 48 -2.00 9.80 -17.57
C LEU A 48 -0.83 10.76 -17.78
N ALA A 49 -0.03 10.93 -16.72
CA ALA A 49 1.20 11.72 -16.70
C ALA A 49 2.33 10.93 -16.02
N TRP A 50 3.56 11.37 -16.18
CA TRP A 50 4.72 10.75 -15.53
C TRP A 50 4.85 11.08 -14.03
N GLY A 51 3.97 11.94 -13.50
CA GLY A 51 3.88 12.29 -12.08
C GLY A 51 2.59 13.06 -11.82
N TYR A 52 2.29 13.25 -10.53
CA TYR A 52 1.12 13.98 -10.05
C TYR A 52 1.53 14.81 -8.84
N PHE A 53 0.63 15.66 -8.36
CA PHE A 53 0.90 16.61 -7.28
C PHE A 53 1.58 15.96 -6.07
N ASP A 54 1.08 14.84 -5.60
CA ASP A 54 1.52 14.18 -4.37
C ASP A 54 1.99 12.74 -4.53
N HIS A 55 1.78 12.13 -5.73
CA HIS A 55 2.10 10.71 -5.96
C HIS A 55 2.75 10.44 -7.33
N PRO A 56 3.58 9.40 -7.42
CA PRO A 56 4.05 8.84 -8.69
C PRO A 56 2.91 8.15 -9.47
N PRO A 57 3.10 7.81 -10.77
CA PRO A 57 2.01 7.47 -11.69
C PRO A 57 1.47 6.03 -11.62
N MET A 58 2.09 5.11 -10.89
CA MET A 58 1.74 3.68 -10.94
C MET A 58 0.26 3.41 -10.59
N THR A 59 -0.26 4.10 -9.57
CA THR A 59 -1.66 3.96 -9.13
C THR A 59 -2.61 4.39 -10.24
N ALA A 60 -2.40 5.55 -10.84
CA ALA A 60 -3.21 6.05 -11.95
C ALA A 60 -3.16 5.10 -13.16
N LEU A 61 -1.99 4.54 -13.48
CA LEU A 61 -1.83 3.55 -14.55
C LEU A 61 -2.66 2.28 -14.28
N LEU A 62 -2.58 1.72 -13.08
CA LEU A 62 -3.34 0.52 -12.70
C LEU A 62 -4.85 0.75 -12.73
N VAL A 63 -5.31 1.91 -12.23
CA VAL A 63 -6.72 2.30 -12.32
C VAL A 63 -7.14 2.44 -13.79
N ARG A 64 -6.33 3.09 -14.64
CA ARG A 64 -6.60 3.23 -16.08
C ARG A 64 -6.75 1.89 -16.78
N LEU A 65 -5.86 0.95 -16.51
CA LEU A 65 -5.93 -0.40 -17.06
C LEU A 65 -7.19 -1.14 -16.60
N GLY A 66 -7.61 -0.94 -15.35
CA GLY A 66 -8.82 -1.54 -14.81
C GLY A 66 -10.12 -0.88 -15.27
N SER A 67 -10.08 0.35 -15.78
CA SER A 67 -11.27 1.09 -16.23
C SER A 67 -12.06 0.39 -17.33
N PHE A 68 -11.46 -0.60 -18.00
CA PHE A 68 -12.12 -1.46 -18.98
C PHE A 68 -13.36 -2.19 -18.40
N TRP A 69 -13.32 -2.59 -17.13
CA TRP A 69 -14.47 -3.26 -16.47
C TRP A 69 -15.51 -2.30 -15.92
N GLY A 70 -15.23 -1.00 -15.90
CA GLY A 70 -16.13 0.03 -15.37
C GLY A 70 -16.38 -0.01 -13.86
N GLY A 71 -16.97 1.04 -13.34
CA GLY A 71 -17.39 1.18 -11.94
C GLY A 71 -16.28 0.97 -10.90
N GLU A 72 -16.69 0.75 -9.67
CA GLU A 72 -15.79 0.52 -8.53
C GLU A 72 -14.92 -0.73 -8.71
N PHE A 73 -15.50 -1.77 -9.31
CA PHE A 73 -14.79 -3.01 -9.62
C PHE A 73 -13.61 -2.76 -10.56
N GLY A 74 -13.82 -1.99 -11.63
CA GLY A 74 -12.76 -1.65 -12.58
C GLY A 74 -11.63 -0.88 -11.93
N VAL A 75 -11.94 0.12 -11.10
CA VAL A 75 -10.94 0.90 -10.35
C VAL A 75 -10.03 -0.01 -9.51
N ARG A 76 -10.57 -1.06 -8.90
CA ARG A 76 -9.90 -1.91 -7.90
C ARG A 76 -9.30 -3.20 -8.44
N PHE A 77 -9.69 -3.66 -9.62
CA PHE A 77 -9.38 -5.00 -10.12
C PHE A 77 -7.89 -5.36 -10.00
N PHE A 78 -7.00 -4.52 -10.54
CA PHE A 78 -5.56 -4.81 -10.49
C PHE A 78 -5.01 -4.78 -9.07
N PHE A 79 -5.54 -3.94 -8.19
CA PHE A 79 -5.09 -3.87 -6.78
C PHE A 79 -5.44 -5.16 -6.03
N THR A 80 -6.61 -5.74 -6.28
CA THR A 80 -6.97 -7.04 -5.69
C THR A 80 -6.01 -8.15 -6.14
N LEU A 81 -5.52 -8.08 -7.38
CA LEU A 81 -4.60 -9.08 -7.94
C LEU A 81 -3.18 -8.97 -7.35
N LEU A 82 -2.74 -7.75 -7.00
CA LEU A 82 -1.40 -7.56 -6.43
C LEU A 82 -1.22 -8.30 -5.10
N GLN A 83 -2.27 -8.41 -4.27
CA GLN A 83 -2.15 -9.02 -2.95
C GLN A 83 -1.73 -10.50 -2.96
N PRO A 84 -2.40 -11.42 -3.66
CA PRO A 84 -1.93 -12.79 -3.74
C PRO A 84 -0.54 -12.92 -4.35
N LEU A 85 -0.18 -12.03 -5.29
CA LEU A 85 1.13 -12.06 -5.94
C LEU A 85 2.25 -11.65 -4.98
N TYR A 86 2.10 -10.55 -4.21
CA TYR A 86 3.15 -10.18 -3.26
C TYR A 86 3.25 -11.14 -2.07
N LEU A 87 2.14 -11.73 -1.62
CA LEU A 87 2.17 -12.75 -0.58
C LEU A 87 2.83 -14.05 -1.08
N TYR A 88 2.61 -14.42 -2.33
CA TYR A 88 3.35 -15.53 -2.94
C TYR A 88 4.85 -15.26 -3.01
N LEU A 89 5.25 -14.07 -3.46
CA LEU A 89 6.67 -13.68 -3.48
C LEU A 89 7.28 -13.71 -2.07
N LEU A 90 6.58 -13.17 -1.06
CA LEU A 90 7.05 -13.22 0.33
C LEU A 90 7.18 -14.66 0.83
N TRP A 91 6.21 -15.53 0.53
CA TRP A 91 6.31 -16.94 0.83
C TRP A 91 7.56 -17.57 0.22
N ARG A 92 7.82 -17.32 -1.07
CA ARG A 92 9.02 -17.82 -1.76
C ARG A 92 10.33 -17.28 -1.19
N ILE A 93 10.28 -16.10 -0.57
CA ILE A 93 11.43 -15.48 0.12
C ILE A 93 11.71 -16.18 1.45
N VAL A 94 10.67 -16.46 2.24
CA VAL A 94 10.83 -16.84 3.66
C VAL A 94 10.62 -18.32 3.94
N ARG A 95 9.99 -19.09 3.03
CA ARG A 95 9.72 -20.49 3.27
C ARG A 95 11.04 -21.29 3.31
N PRO A 96 11.22 -22.19 4.29
CA PRO A 96 12.30 -23.18 4.23
C PRO A 96 11.95 -24.33 3.28
N ASP A 97 12.97 -25.08 2.84
CA ASP A 97 12.77 -26.24 1.97
C ASP A 97 11.90 -27.32 2.61
N SER A 98 11.96 -27.43 3.96
CA SER A 98 11.11 -28.33 4.75
C SER A 98 9.67 -27.84 4.99
N ALA A 99 9.22 -26.81 4.26
CA ALA A 99 7.89 -26.25 4.43
C ALA A 99 6.79 -27.28 4.10
N THR A 100 5.76 -27.33 4.92
CA THR A 100 4.62 -28.24 4.82
C THR A 100 3.34 -27.50 4.43
N VAL A 101 2.29 -28.25 4.08
CA VAL A 101 0.94 -27.72 3.83
C VAL A 101 0.40 -26.95 5.04
N ARG A 102 0.76 -27.38 6.27
CA ARG A 102 0.36 -26.68 7.51
C ARG A 102 1.09 -25.35 7.67
N ASP A 103 2.30 -25.26 7.13
CA ASP A 103 3.08 -24.02 7.14
C ASP A 103 2.49 -22.97 6.17
N ALA A 104 2.03 -23.41 4.98
CA ALA A 104 1.31 -22.55 4.06
C ALA A 104 0.04 -21.98 4.69
N GLY A 105 -0.75 -22.81 5.40
CA GLY A 105 -1.93 -22.35 6.13
C GLY A 105 -1.59 -21.36 7.26
N LEU A 106 -0.52 -21.61 8.01
CA LEU A 106 -0.06 -20.71 9.07
C LEU A 106 0.41 -19.35 8.50
N PHE A 107 1.16 -19.36 7.39
CA PHE A 107 1.62 -18.17 6.71
C PHE A 107 0.45 -17.27 6.27
N VAL A 108 -0.53 -17.86 5.57
CA VAL A 108 -1.72 -17.11 5.11
C VAL A 108 -2.55 -16.62 6.30
N LEU A 109 -2.71 -17.43 7.36
CA LEU A 109 -3.44 -17.00 8.55
C LEU A 109 -2.78 -15.80 9.25
N ILE A 110 -1.44 -15.79 9.36
CA ILE A 110 -0.72 -14.64 9.92
C ILE A 110 -0.92 -13.40 9.06
N ALA A 111 -0.81 -13.52 7.74
CA ALA A 111 -1.05 -12.41 6.81
C ALA A 111 -2.50 -11.91 6.90
N ALA A 112 -3.48 -12.83 6.94
CA ALA A 112 -4.89 -12.50 7.06
C ALA A 112 -5.28 -11.90 8.43
N ALA A 113 -4.48 -12.14 9.47
CA ALA A 113 -4.64 -11.54 10.78
C ALA A 113 -4.06 -10.11 10.89
N MET A 114 -3.53 -9.54 9.80
CA MET A 114 -3.11 -8.14 9.74
C MET A 114 -4.26 -7.28 9.20
N PRO A 115 -4.93 -6.43 10.02
CA PRO A 115 -6.04 -5.59 9.57
C PRO A 115 -5.69 -4.72 8.36
N ILE A 116 -4.47 -4.18 8.34
CA ILE A 116 -4.01 -3.35 7.21
C ILE A 116 -4.04 -4.10 5.88
N LEU A 117 -3.67 -5.38 5.82
CA LEU A 117 -3.68 -6.17 4.59
C LEU A 117 -5.10 -6.56 4.17
N GLN A 118 -6.05 -6.60 5.11
CA GLN A 118 -7.44 -6.86 4.79
C GLN A 118 -8.11 -5.69 4.09
N LEU A 119 -7.74 -4.45 4.45
CA LEU A 119 -8.26 -3.24 3.85
C LEU A 119 -7.50 -2.91 2.55
N TYR A 120 -6.18 -2.85 2.61
CA TYR A 120 -5.33 -2.48 1.47
C TYR A 120 -5.14 -3.61 0.44
N GLY A 121 -5.78 -4.76 0.66
CA GLY A 121 -5.84 -5.86 -0.31
C GLY A 121 -6.85 -5.65 -1.44
N PHE A 122 -7.74 -4.65 -1.34
CA PHE A 122 -8.70 -4.35 -2.41
C PHE A 122 -8.80 -2.86 -2.76
N LEU A 123 -8.36 -1.95 -1.90
CA LEU A 123 -8.40 -0.51 -2.19
C LEU A 123 -7.41 -0.10 -3.28
N ALA A 124 -7.86 0.77 -4.17
CA ALA A 124 -7.07 1.32 -5.27
C ALA A 124 -6.23 2.52 -4.81
N VAL A 125 -5.17 2.25 -4.05
CA VAL A 125 -4.28 3.24 -3.46
C VAL A 125 -2.80 2.87 -3.69
N PRO A 126 -1.84 3.82 -3.58
CA PRO A 126 -0.42 3.58 -3.87
C PRO A 126 0.24 2.47 -3.06
N ASP A 127 -0.37 2.09 -1.95
CA ASP A 127 0.13 1.06 -1.03
C ASP A 127 0.08 -0.35 -1.65
N GLY A 128 -0.91 -0.64 -2.50
CA GLY A 128 -0.99 -1.90 -3.23
C GLY A 128 0.25 -2.16 -4.12
N PRO A 129 0.54 -1.31 -5.10
CA PRO A 129 1.74 -1.45 -5.92
C PRO A 129 3.04 -1.32 -5.12
N LEU A 130 3.11 -0.46 -4.07
CA LEU A 130 4.26 -0.41 -3.17
C LEU A 130 4.58 -1.78 -2.57
N MET A 131 3.58 -2.49 -2.04
CA MET A 131 3.75 -3.82 -1.45
C MET A 131 4.21 -4.84 -2.49
N PHE A 132 3.59 -4.86 -3.67
CA PHE A 132 3.97 -5.80 -4.73
C PHE A 132 5.42 -5.58 -5.18
N PHE A 133 5.80 -4.34 -5.48
CA PHE A 133 7.15 -4.05 -5.93
C PHE A 133 8.19 -4.13 -4.80
N THR A 134 7.80 -3.96 -3.53
CA THR A 134 8.67 -4.29 -2.38
C THR A 134 8.96 -5.80 -2.35
N ALA A 135 7.95 -6.65 -2.52
CA ALA A 135 8.15 -8.09 -2.56
C ALA A 135 9.00 -8.53 -3.76
N LEU A 136 8.76 -7.95 -4.94
CA LEU A 136 9.55 -8.21 -6.14
C LEU A 136 11.00 -7.74 -5.99
N PHE A 137 11.22 -6.56 -5.43
CA PHE A 137 12.55 -6.03 -5.11
C PHE A 137 13.29 -6.97 -4.15
N LEU A 138 12.67 -7.39 -3.06
CA LEU A 138 13.27 -8.31 -2.09
C LEU A 138 13.56 -9.69 -2.71
N TRP A 139 12.70 -10.16 -3.62
CA TRP A 139 12.96 -11.37 -4.39
C TRP A 139 14.18 -11.23 -5.31
N CYS A 140 14.27 -10.13 -6.08
CA CYS A 140 15.41 -9.84 -6.93
C CYS A 140 16.71 -9.66 -6.12
N TYR A 141 16.62 -8.98 -4.96
CA TYR A 141 17.73 -8.83 -4.03
C TYR A 141 18.21 -10.19 -3.49
N LYS A 142 17.28 -11.06 -3.08
CA LYS A 142 17.60 -12.43 -2.68
C LYS A 142 18.34 -13.16 -3.79
N ARG A 143 17.83 -13.13 -5.02
CA ARG A 143 18.45 -13.77 -6.18
C ARG A 143 19.84 -13.22 -6.48
N LEU A 144 20.04 -11.90 -6.39
CA LEU A 144 21.35 -11.29 -6.58
C LEU A 144 22.35 -11.71 -5.50
N THR A 145 21.91 -11.87 -4.25
CA THR A 145 22.79 -12.26 -3.14
C THR A 145 23.10 -13.75 -3.11
N GLU A 146 22.24 -14.60 -3.68
CA GLU A 146 22.43 -16.06 -3.75
C GLU A 146 23.19 -16.48 -5.03
N ASP A 147 22.89 -15.83 -6.15
CA ASP A 147 23.43 -16.17 -7.46
C ASP A 147 23.78 -14.87 -8.18
N ASP A 148 25.00 -14.39 -7.97
CA ASP A 148 25.51 -13.10 -8.40
C ASP A 148 25.60 -12.98 -9.94
N ARG A 149 24.45 -12.84 -10.62
CA ARG A 149 24.32 -12.70 -12.10
C ARG A 149 23.92 -11.29 -12.51
N TRP A 150 24.38 -10.85 -13.67
CA TRP A 150 23.99 -9.57 -14.28
C TRP A 150 22.48 -9.46 -14.55
N SER A 151 21.83 -10.57 -14.94
CA SER A 151 20.38 -10.61 -15.13
C SER A 151 19.62 -10.27 -13.84
N HIS A 152 20.09 -10.72 -12.67
CA HIS A 152 19.49 -10.40 -11.39
C HIS A 152 19.66 -8.92 -11.04
N ALA A 153 20.79 -8.31 -11.40
CA ALA A 153 21.00 -6.88 -11.24
C ALA A 153 20.06 -6.05 -12.13
N LEU A 154 19.86 -6.47 -13.37
CA LEU A 154 18.91 -5.81 -14.29
C LEU A 154 17.48 -5.82 -13.70
N TRP A 155 17.00 -6.99 -13.29
CA TRP A 155 15.66 -7.10 -12.68
C TRP A 155 15.56 -6.38 -11.35
N LEU A 156 16.63 -6.32 -10.56
CA LEU A 156 16.68 -5.50 -9.35
C LEU A 156 16.48 -4.03 -9.68
N GLY A 157 17.17 -3.52 -10.72
CA GLY A 157 17.01 -2.13 -11.17
C GLY A 157 15.60 -1.81 -11.66
N VAL A 158 14.99 -2.73 -12.42
CA VAL A 158 13.58 -2.60 -12.85
C VAL A 158 12.63 -2.57 -11.65
N ALA A 159 12.84 -3.45 -10.66
CA ALA A 159 12.02 -3.49 -9.45
C ALA A 159 12.18 -2.20 -8.60
N MET A 160 13.40 -1.66 -8.49
CA MET A 160 13.66 -0.39 -7.81
C MET A 160 12.96 0.79 -8.51
N ALA A 161 12.98 0.85 -9.84
CA ALA A 161 12.27 1.86 -10.61
C ALA A 161 10.75 1.76 -10.40
N ALA A 162 10.20 0.54 -10.45
CA ALA A 162 8.79 0.29 -10.22
C ALA A 162 8.35 0.65 -8.78
N LEU A 163 9.21 0.44 -7.78
CA LEU A 163 9.02 0.96 -6.42
C LEU A 163 8.92 2.49 -6.40
N ALA A 164 9.85 3.18 -7.05
CA ALA A 164 9.84 4.65 -7.12
C ALA A 164 8.57 5.17 -7.82
N TYR A 165 8.11 4.49 -8.85
CA TYR A 165 6.85 4.80 -9.54
C TYR A 165 5.60 4.49 -8.72
N SER A 166 5.70 3.63 -7.70
CA SER A 166 4.55 3.27 -6.85
C SER A 166 4.30 4.28 -5.74
N LYS A 167 5.33 4.58 -4.95
CA LYS A 167 5.24 5.52 -3.81
C LYS A 167 6.65 5.95 -3.41
N TYR A 168 6.84 7.21 -3.02
CA TYR A 168 8.16 7.72 -2.58
C TYR A 168 8.75 6.93 -1.39
N HIS A 169 7.91 6.32 -0.55
CA HIS A 169 8.34 5.40 0.51
C HIS A 169 9.13 4.19 0.00
N GLY A 170 9.02 3.84 -1.28
CA GLY A 170 9.86 2.82 -1.91
C GLY A 170 11.36 3.11 -1.82
N ALA A 171 11.75 4.38 -1.82
CA ALA A 171 13.15 4.77 -1.61
C ALA A 171 13.66 4.36 -0.22
N LEU A 172 12.82 4.45 0.82
CA LEU A 172 13.16 4.01 2.17
C LEU A 172 13.35 2.50 2.24
N VAL A 173 12.55 1.71 1.51
CA VAL A 173 12.73 0.25 1.40
C VAL A 173 14.11 -0.09 0.85
N VAL A 174 14.50 0.57 -0.26
CA VAL A 174 15.82 0.36 -0.89
C VAL A 174 16.94 0.78 0.06
N LEU A 175 16.86 1.98 0.66
CA LEU A 175 17.84 2.49 1.61
C LEU A 175 18.07 1.53 2.78
N LEU A 176 17.00 1.08 3.44
CA LEU A 176 17.07 0.19 4.58
C LEU A 176 17.61 -1.20 4.20
N THR A 177 17.34 -1.67 2.98
CA THR A 177 17.94 -2.91 2.45
C THR A 177 19.45 -2.75 2.27
N VAL A 178 19.90 -1.63 1.70
CA VAL A 178 21.34 -1.34 1.56
C VAL A 178 22.01 -1.22 2.93
N LEU A 179 21.42 -0.50 3.88
CA LEU A 179 21.93 -0.37 5.26
C LEU A 179 22.01 -1.73 5.97
N SER A 180 21.10 -2.66 5.67
CA SER A 180 21.14 -4.02 6.22
C SER A 180 22.31 -4.86 5.68
N ASN A 181 22.89 -4.48 4.52
CA ASN A 181 23.96 -5.21 3.85
C ASN A 181 24.87 -4.27 3.05
N LEU A 182 25.75 -3.55 3.74
CA LEU A 182 26.68 -2.61 3.13
C LEU A 182 27.67 -3.27 2.12
N ARG A 183 27.78 -4.61 2.10
CA ARG A 183 28.56 -5.32 1.08
C ARG A 183 28.04 -5.10 -0.33
N LEU A 184 26.76 -4.76 -0.51
CA LEU A 184 26.18 -4.36 -1.79
C LEU A 184 26.94 -3.20 -2.45
N LEU A 185 27.43 -2.25 -1.64
CA LEU A 185 28.20 -1.09 -2.13
C LEU A 185 29.58 -1.48 -2.71
N ARG A 186 30.01 -2.74 -2.57
CA ARG A 186 31.23 -3.28 -3.20
C ARG A 186 30.91 -4.09 -4.45
N ASN A 187 29.64 -4.33 -4.75
CA ASN A 187 29.22 -5.15 -5.90
C ASN A 187 28.95 -4.26 -7.13
N PRO A 188 29.71 -4.36 -8.23
CA PRO A 188 29.50 -3.56 -9.43
C PRO A 188 28.13 -3.80 -10.07
N LYS A 189 27.52 -4.98 -9.90
CA LYS A 189 26.19 -5.30 -10.39
C LYS A 189 25.11 -4.51 -9.67
N PHE A 190 25.31 -4.14 -8.40
CA PHE A 190 24.40 -3.24 -7.71
C PHE A 190 24.39 -1.84 -8.33
N TYR A 191 25.55 -1.32 -8.74
CA TYR A 191 25.63 -0.04 -9.45
C TYR A 191 24.95 -0.10 -10.83
N ALA A 192 25.09 -1.24 -11.53
CA ALA A 192 24.32 -1.44 -12.76
C ALA A 192 22.80 -1.41 -12.52
N ALA A 193 22.32 -2.01 -11.42
CA ALA A 193 20.92 -1.89 -11.02
C ALA A 193 20.53 -0.43 -10.74
N CYS A 194 21.39 0.35 -10.07
CA CYS A 194 21.15 1.79 -9.85
C CYS A 194 21.07 2.57 -11.16
N VAL A 195 21.96 2.27 -12.13
CA VAL A 195 21.92 2.91 -13.46
C VAL A 195 20.62 2.57 -14.20
N VAL A 196 20.20 1.29 -14.21
CA VAL A 196 18.92 0.88 -14.81
C VAL A 196 17.76 1.61 -14.14
N THR A 197 17.76 1.70 -12.81
CA THR A 197 16.75 2.46 -12.06
C THR A 197 16.70 3.90 -12.50
N LEU A 198 17.86 4.58 -12.53
CA LEU A 198 17.96 5.98 -12.91
C LEU A 198 17.42 6.22 -14.32
N LEU A 199 17.83 5.40 -15.30
CA LEU A 199 17.35 5.51 -16.67
C LEU A 199 15.83 5.34 -16.77
N LEU A 200 15.26 4.40 -16.03
CA LEU A 200 13.81 4.15 -16.05
C LEU A 200 13.01 5.25 -15.36
N ILE A 201 13.55 5.93 -14.34
CA ILE A 201 12.82 7.00 -13.65
C ILE A 201 13.05 8.40 -14.27
N LEU A 202 13.90 8.53 -15.31
CA LEU A 202 14.14 9.82 -16.00
C LEU A 202 12.85 10.52 -16.45
N PRO A 203 11.84 9.84 -17.02
CA PRO A 203 10.59 10.50 -17.39
C PRO A 203 9.88 11.15 -16.21
N HIS A 204 9.88 10.51 -15.04
CA HIS A 204 9.31 11.09 -13.81
C HIS A 204 10.11 12.28 -13.31
N LEU A 205 11.45 12.19 -13.33
CA LEU A 205 12.31 13.30 -12.94
C LEU A 205 12.16 14.50 -13.89
N GLY A 206 12.04 14.24 -15.20
CA GLY A 206 11.75 15.27 -16.19
C GLY A 206 10.40 15.94 -15.94
N TRP A 207 9.37 15.15 -15.62
CA TRP A 207 8.06 15.69 -15.24
C TRP A 207 8.17 16.57 -13.98
N GLN A 208 8.83 16.11 -12.92
CA GLN A 208 9.03 16.87 -11.68
C GLN A 208 9.77 18.19 -11.94
N SER A 209 10.81 18.15 -12.76
CA SER A 209 11.56 19.36 -13.15
C SER A 209 10.69 20.38 -13.90
N GLY A 210 9.82 19.90 -14.80
CA GLY A 210 8.88 20.76 -15.53
C GLY A 210 7.70 21.26 -14.69
N HIS A 211 7.51 20.76 -13.45
CA HIS A 211 6.44 21.13 -12.53
C HIS A 211 6.99 21.60 -11.18
N ASP A 212 8.13 22.30 -11.19
CA ASP A 212 8.75 22.93 -10.00
C ASP A 212 8.95 21.99 -8.80
N TRP A 213 9.19 20.71 -9.05
CA TRP A 213 9.39 19.69 -8.03
C TRP A 213 8.24 19.62 -7.02
N VAL A 214 7.00 19.83 -7.48
CA VAL A 214 5.81 20.02 -6.67
C VAL A 214 5.60 18.90 -5.64
N SER A 215 5.78 17.62 -6.04
CA SER A 215 5.59 16.48 -5.12
C SER A 215 6.65 16.46 -4.02
N PHE A 216 7.91 16.77 -4.35
CA PHE A 216 8.99 16.81 -3.36
C PHE A 216 8.80 17.97 -2.38
N ARG A 217 8.44 19.16 -2.87
CA ARG A 217 8.12 20.32 -2.01
C ARG A 217 6.97 20.01 -1.06
N TYR A 218 5.90 19.38 -1.57
CA TYR A 218 4.77 18.96 -0.74
C TYR A 218 5.17 18.02 0.39
N HIS A 219 5.94 16.97 0.09
CA HIS A 219 6.34 15.99 1.10
C HIS A 219 7.40 16.50 2.07
N LEU A 220 8.30 17.37 1.65
CA LEU A 220 9.41 17.85 2.47
C LEU A 220 9.03 19.05 3.33
N ALA A 221 8.19 19.96 2.83
CA ALA A 221 7.88 21.22 3.50
C ALA A 221 6.39 21.43 3.78
N GLY A 222 5.50 20.95 2.91
CA GLY A 222 4.07 21.25 2.97
C GLY A 222 3.29 20.57 4.08
N ARG A 223 3.87 19.62 4.80
CA ARG A 223 3.21 18.83 5.85
C ARG A 223 3.66 19.14 7.27
N ASN A 224 4.57 20.08 7.45
CA ASN A 224 5.06 20.44 8.78
C ASN A 224 3.97 21.16 9.58
N LYS A 225 3.75 20.68 10.81
CA LYS A 225 2.84 21.27 11.81
C LYS A 225 3.59 21.41 13.13
N ASP A 226 3.07 22.24 14.01
CA ASP A 226 3.55 22.33 15.39
C ASP A 226 3.40 20.98 16.09
N PHE A 227 4.39 20.63 16.91
CA PHE A 227 4.41 19.38 17.63
C PHE A 227 3.21 19.24 18.56
N GLN A 228 2.57 18.08 18.51
CA GLN A 228 1.50 17.67 19.43
C GLN A 228 1.79 16.25 19.92
N LEU A 229 1.69 16.04 21.24
CA LEU A 229 1.90 14.71 21.82
C LEU A 229 0.89 13.67 21.28
N SER A 230 -0.30 14.13 20.87
CA SER A 230 -1.31 13.27 20.21
C SER A 230 -0.78 12.58 18.98
N PHE A 231 0.10 13.21 18.17
CA PHE A 231 0.69 12.57 16.99
C PHE A 231 1.50 11.32 17.34
N VAL A 232 2.24 11.36 18.46
CA VAL A 232 3.02 10.21 18.95
C VAL A 232 2.10 9.11 19.49
N THR A 233 1.12 9.48 20.32
CA THR A 233 0.21 8.49 20.93
C THR A 233 -0.68 7.83 19.88
N GLU A 234 -1.24 8.59 18.95
CA GLU A 234 -2.02 8.07 17.83
C GLU A 234 -1.19 7.15 16.93
N TYR A 235 0.06 7.53 16.64
CA TYR A 235 0.98 6.70 15.87
C TYR A 235 1.20 5.33 16.51
N LEU A 236 1.51 5.28 17.82
CA LEU A 236 1.73 4.04 18.55
C LEU A 236 0.47 3.17 18.62
N LEU A 237 -0.70 3.78 18.85
CA LEU A 237 -1.98 3.07 18.82
C LEU A 237 -2.31 2.53 17.44
N ASN A 238 -2.05 3.32 16.40
CA ASN A 238 -2.23 2.89 15.01
C ASN A 238 -1.35 1.70 14.65
N LEU A 239 -0.07 1.69 15.05
CA LEU A 239 0.81 0.52 14.85
C LEU A 239 0.21 -0.77 15.42
N LEU A 240 -0.33 -0.69 16.66
CA LEU A 240 -0.99 -1.85 17.28
C LEU A 240 -2.24 -2.25 16.49
N ALA A 241 -3.06 -1.28 16.08
CA ALA A 241 -4.32 -1.54 15.39
C ALA A 241 -4.09 -2.18 14.00
N ILE A 242 -3.17 -1.63 13.19
CA ILE A 242 -2.96 -2.08 11.80
C ILE A 242 -2.24 -3.42 11.70
N PHE A 243 -1.33 -3.74 12.65
CA PHE A 243 -0.57 -5.01 12.67
C PHE A 243 -1.10 -6.02 13.67
N ASN A 244 -2.29 -5.82 14.21
CA ASN A 244 -2.93 -6.64 15.23
C ASN A 244 -2.36 -6.42 16.63
N PRO A 245 -3.16 -5.88 17.57
CA PRO A 245 -2.68 -5.50 18.91
C PRO A 245 -2.16 -6.66 19.76
N LEU A 246 -2.56 -7.91 19.44
CA LEU A 246 -2.11 -9.11 20.13
C LEU A 246 -0.89 -9.77 19.46
N LEU A 247 -0.70 -9.60 18.14
CA LEU A 247 0.41 -10.21 17.40
C LEU A 247 1.62 -9.27 17.30
N PHE A 248 1.41 -7.96 17.21
CA PHE A 248 2.51 -7.01 17.05
C PHE A 248 3.49 -6.98 18.22
N PRO A 249 3.05 -7.02 19.52
CA PRO A 249 3.97 -7.15 20.64
C PRO A 249 4.78 -8.47 20.60
N VAL A 250 4.16 -9.56 20.14
CA VAL A 250 4.89 -10.83 19.96
C VAL A 250 5.94 -10.70 18.85
N PHE A 251 5.58 -10.02 17.75
CA PHE A 251 6.54 -9.71 16.69
C PHE A 251 7.75 -8.92 17.23
N VAL A 252 7.52 -7.85 17.99
CA VAL A 252 8.60 -7.05 18.59
C VAL A 252 9.51 -7.91 19.47
N ALA A 253 8.92 -8.77 20.32
CA ALA A 253 9.69 -9.67 21.18
C ALA A 253 10.49 -10.72 20.37
N VAL A 254 9.92 -11.24 19.28
CA VAL A 254 10.60 -12.17 18.36
C VAL A 254 11.72 -11.45 17.60
N TRP A 255 11.42 -10.28 17.05
CA TRP A 255 12.37 -9.46 16.32
C TRP A 255 13.63 -9.15 17.15
N TRP A 256 13.44 -8.77 18.43
CA TRP A 256 14.53 -8.48 19.35
C TRP A 256 15.44 -9.70 19.63
N LYS A 257 14.85 -10.88 19.69
CA LYS A 257 15.56 -12.14 20.02
C LYS A 257 16.11 -12.86 18.80
N THR A 258 15.65 -12.54 17.60
CA THR A 258 16.01 -13.26 16.38
C THR A 258 17.21 -12.63 15.71
N ARG A 259 18.28 -13.41 15.54
CA ARG A 259 19.38 -13.06 14.64
C ARG A 259 18.98 -13.45 13.22
N ALA A 260 18.97 -12.50 12.31
CA ALA A 260 18.67 -12.73 10.91
C ALA A 260 19.83 -13.44 10.21
N GLU A 261 19.64 -14.71 9.88
CA GLU A 261 20.69 -15.58 9.31
C GLU A 261 20.98 -15.27 7.84
N THR A 262 19.98 -14.85 7.08
CA THR A 262 20.12 -14.55 5.65
C THR A 262 20.09 -13.05 5.36
N PRO A 263 20.74 -12.57 4.25
CA PRO A 263 20.69 -11.17 3.87
C PRO A 263 19.27 -10.62 3.74
N VAL A 264 18.33 -11.41 3.17
CA VAL A 264 16.94 -10.96 2.97
C VAL A 264 16.15 -10.87 4.28
N LEU A 265 16.36 -11.79 5.24
CA LEU A 265 15.74 -11.68 6.56
C LEU A 265 16.29 -10.47 7.33
N ARG A 266 17.55 -10.14 7.14
CA ARG A 266 18.16 -8.94 7.70
C ARG A 266 17.56 -7.68 7.08
N ALA A 267 17.34 -7.66 5.76
CA ALA A 267 16.65 -6.58 5.08
C ALA A 267 15.21 -6.39 5.61
N LEU A 268 14.44 -7.47 5.78
CA LEU A 268 13.10 -7.43 6.38
C LEU A 268 13.13 -6.86 7.81
N SER A 269 14.13 -7.24 8.62
CA SER A 269 14.29 -6.71 9.98
C SER A 269 14.61 -5.21 9.97
N PHE A 270 15.50 -4.77 9.07
CA PHE A 270 15.86 -3.35 8.91
C PHE A 270 14.69 -2.52 8.38
N ILE A 271 13.94 -3.04 7.39
CA ILE A 271 12.73 -2.39 6.87
C ILE A 271 11.73 -2.20 8.02
N SER A 272 11.47 -3.25 8.81
CA SER A 272 10.51 -3.17 9.91
C SER A 272 10.91 -2.14 10.96
N ALA A 273 12.15 -2.19 11.46
CA ALA A 273 12.61 -1.23 12.46
C ALA A 273 12.79 0.18 11.87
N GLY A 274 13.34 0.27 10.66
CA GLY A 274 13.65 1.54 10.02
C GLY A 274 12.40 2.33 9.66
N PHE A 275 11.33 1.69 9.16
CA PHE A 275 10.05 2.36 8.94
C PHE A 275 9.48 2.88 10.26
N VAL A 276 9.37 2.03 11.29
CA VAL A 276 8.84 2.44 12.60
C VAL A 276 9.64 3.62 13.18
N LEU A 277 10.95 3.56 13.15
CA LEU A 277 11.79 4.64 13.69
C LEU A 277 11.72 5.92 12.84
N PHE A 278 11.71 5.78 11.52
CA PHE A 278 11.60 6.92 10.61
C PHE A 278 10.27 7.66 10.83
N PHE A 279 9.15 6.96 10.80
CA PHE A 279 7.84 7.59 10.97
C PHE A 279 7.59 8.04 12.41
N LEU A 280 8.12 7.35 13.41
CA LEU A 280 8.13 7.86 14.78
C LEU A 280 8.85 9.23 14.85
N SER A 281 9.98 9.38 14.17
CA SER A 281 10.67 10.69 14.10
C SER A 281 9.86 11.76 13.38
N THR A 282 9.05 11.38 12.38
CA THR A 282 8.20 12.34 11.65
C THR A 282 6.98 12.80 12.45
N THR A 283 6.56 12.06 13.51
CA THR A 283 5.51 12.53 14.43
C THR A 283 5.87 13.83 15.14
N LEU A 284 7.17 14.16 15.22
CA LEU A 284 7.64 15.44 15.78
C LEU A 284 7.27 16.64 14.88
N ARG A 285 6.88 16.39 13.62
CA ARG A 285 6.56 17.42 12.61
C ARG A 285 5.14 17.32 12.06
N GLY A 286 4.35 16.33 12.49
CA GLY A 286 2.98 16.18 12.03
C GLY A 286 2.39 14.78 12.22
N TYR A 287 1.14 14.63 11.83
CA TYR A 287 0.41 13.37 11.85
C TYR A 287 0.96 12.38 10.82
N VAL A 288 1.15 11.13 11.23
CA VAL A 288 1.55 10.01 10.39
C VAL A 288 0.33 9.16 10.06
N GLN A 289 0.05 8.99 8.78
CA GLN A 289 -1.05 8.13 8.34
C GLN A 289 -0.69 6.64 8.55
N PRO A 290 -1.60 5.82 9.10
CA PRO A 290 -1.29 4.43 9.47
C PRO A 290 -0.74 3.59 8.31
N GLN A 291 -1.24 3.77 7.10
CA GLN A 291 -0.82 3.00 5.93
C GLN A 291 0.62 3.26 5.46
N TRP A 292 1.27 4.31 5.96
CA TRP A 292 2.68 4.54 5.59
C TRP A 292 3.61 3.44 6.11
N GLU A 293 3.17 2.74 7.15
CA GLU A 293 3.88 1.61 7.77
C GLU A 293 3.65 0.26 7.07
N ILE A 294 2.87 0.21 5.98
CA ILE A 294 2.46 -1.07 5.39
C ILE A 294 3.63 -2.01 5.03
N PRO A 295 4.83 -1.56 4.61
CA PRO A 295 5.96 -2.45 4.34
C PRO A 295 6.45 -3.24 5.56
N VAL A 296 6.19 -2.77 6.78
CA VAL A 296 6.50 -3.47 8.04
C VAL A 296 5.78 -4.82 8.11
N ALA A 297 4.62 -4.96 7.49
CA ALA A 297 3.84 -6.20 7.45
C ALA A 297 4.68 -7.39 6.95
N PHE A 298 5.60 -7.19 6.03
CA PHE A 298 6.45 -8.28 5.53
C PHE A 298 7.37 -8.86 6.60
N GLY A 299 7.98 -8.00 7.42
CA GLY A 299 8.78 -8.45 8.55
C GLY A 299 7.95 -9.10 9.64
N VAL A 300 6.75 -8.53 9.94
CA VAL A 300 5.81 -9.11 10.90
C VAL A 300 5.42 -10.52 10.48
N ILE A 301 4.98 -10.71 9.23
CA ILE A 301 4.57 -12.01 8.71
C ILE A 301 5.76 -12.98 8.72
N ALA A 302 6.91 -12.57 8.20
CA ALA A 302 8.08 -13.43 8.08
C ALA A 302 8.58 -13.95 9.43
N LEU A 303 8.77 -13.07 10.39
CA LEU A 303 9.34 -13.44 11.69
C LEU A 303 8.34 -14.20 12.56
N LEU A 304 7.07 -13.81 12.58
CA LEU A 304 6.02 -14.57 13.26
C LEU A 304 5.85 -15.96 12.65
N PHE A 305 5.87 -16.07 11.33
CA PHE A 305 5.80 -17.34 10.64
C PHE A 305 6.97 -18.27 11.03
N LEU A 306 8.21 -17.80 10.89
CA LEU A 306 9.41 -18.56 11.22
C LEU A 306 9.46 -18.96 12.69
N HIS A 307 8.96 -18.11 13.58
CA HIS A 307 8.86 -18.42 15.00
C HIS A 307 7.75 -19.45 15.30
N ALA A 308 6.54 -19.21 14.82
CA ALA A 308 5.38 -20.04 15.12
C ALA A 308 5.43 -21.43 14.43
N ARG A 309 6.09 -21.57 13.26
CA ARG A 309 6.24 -22.86 12.59
C ARG A 309 6.99 -23.91 13.40
N ARG A 310 7.84 -23.48 14.35
CA ARG A 310 8.56 -24.39 15.28
C ARG A 310 7.61 -25.15 16.20
N GLY A 311 6.33 -24.78 16.27
CA GLY A 311 5.31 -25.49 17.02
C GLY A 311 5.11 -24.96 18.46
N GLY A 312 4.55 -25.79 19.33
CA GLY A 312 4.39 -25.50 20.75
C GLY A 312 3.36 -24.40 21.09
N ARG A 313 3.61 -23.70 22.21
CA ARG A 313 2.74 -22.61 22.71
C ARG A 313 2.66 -21.43 21.73
N PRO A 314 3.77 -20.96 21.10
CA PRO A 314 3.73 -19.85 20.16
C PRO A 314 2.79 -20.10 18.98
N ARG A 315 2.86 -21.28 18.36
CA ARG A 315 1.96 -21.65 17.25
C ARG A 315 0.50 -21.61 17.67
N ARG A 316 0.17 -22.20 18.83
CA ARG A 316 -1.21 -22.22 19.34
C ARG A 316 -1.75 -20.82 19.58
N TYR A 317 -0.93 -19.94 20.15
CA TYR A 317 -1.30 -18.54 20.37
C TYR A 317 -1.58 -17.83 19.05
N VAL A 318 -0.62 -17.83 18.12
CA VAL A 318 -0.75 -17.19 16.81
C VAL A 318 -1.98 -17.71 16.04
N VAL A 319 -2.23 -19.02 16.09
CA VAL A 319 -3.40 -19.61 15.40
C VAL A 319 -4.72 -19.16 16.03
N ARG A 320 -4.82 -19.10 17.37
CA ARG A 320 -6.04 -18.65 18.06
C ARG A 320 -6.33 -17.19 17.78
N VAL A 321 -5.32 -16.33 17.96
CA VAL A 321 -5.44 -14.90 17.67
C VAL A 321 -5.73 -14.67 16.19
N GLY A 322 -5.05 -15.40 15.30
CA GLY A 322 -5.26 -15.28 13.86
C GLY A 322 -6.71 -15.56 13.45
N TRP A 323 -7.29 -16.66 13.91
CA TRP A 323 -8.68 -16.99 13.61
C TRP A 323 -9.67 -16.02 14.22
N ALA A 324 -9.45 -15.57 15.46
CA ALA A 324 -10.29 -14.57 16.10
C ALA A 324 -10.29 -13.24 15.31
N THR A 325 -9.10 -12.81 14.83
CA THR A 325 -8.98 -11.60 14.02
C THR A 325 -9.65 -11.78 12.66
N VAL A 326 -9.45 -12.91 11.99
CA VAL A 326 -10.09 -13.19 10.69
C VAL A 326 -11.62 -13.18 10.82
N ALA A 327 -12.16 -13.75 11.90
CA ALA A 327 -13.60 -13.71 12.17
C ALA A 327 -14.10 -12.26 12.39
N LEU A 328 -13.37 -11.46 13.18
CA LEU A 328 -13.71 -10.05 13.41
C LEU A 328 -13.66 -9.24 12.10
N VAL A 329 -12.60 -9.43 11.31
CA VAL A 329 -12.48 -8.73 10.02
C VAL A 329 -13.57 -9.17 9.04
N ALA A 330 -13.98 -10.43 9.05
CA ALA A 330 -15.10 -10.89 8.22
C ALA A 330 -16.41 -10.17 8.59
N LEU A 331 -16.66 -9.93 9.89
CA LEU A 331 -17.80 -9.11 10.33
C LEU A 331 -17.71 -7.68 9.84
N VAL A 332 -16.52 -7.05 9.94
CA VAL A 332 -16.30 -5.68 9.43
C VAL A 332 -16.52 -5.63 7.90
N ARG A 333 -16.06 -6.63 7.15
CA ARG A 333 -16.30 -6.71 5.70
C ARG A 333 -17.79 -6.85 5.35
N VAL A 334 -18.53 -7.65 6.11
CA VAL A 334 -19.99 -7.77 5.98
C VAL A 334 -20.66 -6.43 6.27
N GLU A 335 -20.21 -5.73 7.33
CA GLU A 335 -20.70 -4.39 7.64
C GLU A 335 -20.42 -3.40 6.50
N MET A 336 -19.24 -3.41 5.91
CA MET A 336 -18.88 -2.54 4.77
C MET A 336 -19.69 -2.82 3.49
N ILE A 337 -20.32 -4.00 3.35
CA ILE A 337 -21.14 -4.34 2.18
C ILE A 337 -22.62 -4.08 2.46
N PHE A 338 -23.14 -4.50 3.62
CA PHE A 338 -24.57 -4.58 3.91
C PHE A 338 -25.04 -3.55 4.96
N ASN A 339 -24.11 -2.96 5.71
CA ASN A 339 -24.39 -1.99 6.78
C ASN A 339 -25.46 -2.41 7.82
N PRO A 340 -25.46 -3.67 8.32
CA PRO A 340 -26.48 -4.14 9.26
C PRO A 340 -26.46 -3.44 10.61
N LEU A 341 -25.31 -2.89 11.03
CA LEU A 341 -25.17 -2.17 12.31
C LEU A 341 -25.30 -0.65 12.16
N GLY A 342 -25.41 -0.14 10.92
CA GLY A 342 -25.49 1.30 10.65
C GLY A 342 -24.20 2.05 10.91
N LEU A 343 -23.03 1.39 10.87
CA LEU A 343 -21.74 2.06 11.03
C LEU A 343 -21.44 2.94 9.82
N ARG A 344 -20.94 4.15 10.07
CA ARG A 344 -20.64 5.10 9.01
C ARG A 344 -19.20 4.95 8.54
N PHE A 345 -19.02 4.27 7.41
CA PHE A 345 -17.78 4.28 6.64
C PHE A 345 -17.89 5.24 5.44
N GLU A 346 -16.77 5.74 4.97
CA GLU A 346 -16.71 6.62 3.78
C GLU A 346 -17.10 5.94 2.45
N VAL A 347 -17.35 4.63 2.49
CA VAL A 347 -17.78 3.79 1.36
C VAL A 347 -19.30 3.61 1.28
N PHE A 348 -20.08 4.41 2.02
CA PHE A 348 -21.53 4.37 2.01
C PHE A 348 -22.15 5.66 1.50
N ASP A 349 -23.33 5.54 0.90
CA ASP A 349 -24.22 6.64 0.49
C ASP A 349 -23.64 7.67 -0.49
N ASN A 350 -22.45 7.40 -1.05
CA ASN A 350 -21.84 8.32 -2.00
C ASN A 350 -22.69 8.48 -3.27
N ARG A 351 -23.13 7.37 -3.86
CA ARG A 351 -23.93 7.37 -5.08
C ARG A 351 -25.24 8.15 -4.89
N THR A 352 -25.92 7.93 -3.77
CA THR A 352 -27.17 8.62 -3.44
C THR A 352 -26.92 10.10 -3.15
N SER A 353 -25.92 10.42 -2.34
CA SER A 353 -25.63 11.78 -1.91
C SER A 353 -25.19 12.65 -3.09
N TYR A 354 -24.23 12.18 -3.88
CA TYR A 354 -23.75 12.93 -5.04
C TYR A 354 -24.80 12.97 -6.17
N GLY A 355 -25.65 11.94 -6.30
CA GLY A 355 -26.77 11.94 -7.21
C GLY A 355 -27.80 13.04 -6.92
N ARG A 356 -28.12 13.30 -5.63
CA ARG A 356 -28.97 14.43 -5.22
C ARG A 356 -28.35 15.78 -5.59
N ILE A 357 -27.06 15.97 -5.29
CA ILE A 357 -26.32 17.18 -5.64
C ILE A 357 -26.38 17.41 -7.17
N ALA A 358 -26.25 16.35 -7.97
CA ALA A 358 -26.31 16.46 -9.43
C ALA A 358 -27.68 16.86 -9.93
N GLN A 359 -28.77 16.37 -9.30
CA GLN A 359 -30.13 16.75 -9.60
C GLN A 359 -30.38 18.24 -9.29
N GLU A 360 -29.91 18.70 -8.12
CA GLU A 360 -30.04 20.12 -7.72
C GLU A 360 -29.16 21.03 -8.61
N ALA A 361 -27.98 20.57 -9.02
CA ALA A 361 -27.13 21.34 -9.93
C ALA A 361 -27.66 21.46 -11.35
N ALA A 362 -28.65 20.62 -11.75
CA ALA A 362 -29.29 20.67 -13.06
C ALA A 362 -28.35 20.78 -14.26
N GLY A 363 -27.17 20.13 -14.18
CA GLY A 363 -26.12 20.15 -15.20
C GLY A 363 -25.10 21.29 -15.07
N ALA A 364 -25.28 22.18 -14.10
CA ALA A 364 -24.26 23.19 -13.80
C ALA A 364 -23.02 22.58 -13.13
N PRO A 365 -21.82 23.16 -13.33
CA PRO A 365 -20.62 22.74 -12.62
C PRO A 365 -20.75 22.94 -11.11
N VAL A 366 -20.27 21.96 -10.32
CA VAL A 366 -20.33 22.01 -8.84
C VAL A 366 -18.95 22.36 -8.27
N ILE A 367 -18.90 23.28 -7.33
CA ILE A 367 -17.68 23.69 -6.64
C ILE A 367 -17.73 23.16 -5.20
N PHE A 368 -16.71 22.37 -4.81
CA PHE A 368 -16.52 21.89 -3.45
C PHE A 368 -15.43 22.72 -2.75
N ASP A 369 -15.80 23.40 -1.65
CA ASP A 369 -14.84 24.23 -0.91
C ASP A 369 -13.88 23.35 -0.10
N GLY A 370 -12.59 23.39 -0.43
CA GLY A 370 -11.51 22.70 0.25
C GLY A 370 -11.54 21.15 0.16
N GLN A 371 -12.48 20.56 -0.61
CA GLN A 371 -12.73 19.12 -0.60
C GLN A 371 -12.49 18.47 -1.98
N TYR A 372 -11.23 18.33 -2.37
CA TYR A 372 -10.86 17.73 -3.66
C TYR A 372 -11.34 16.26 -3.81
N THR A 373 -11.41 15.51 -2.73
CA THR A 373 -11.93 14.14 -2.73
C THR A 373 -13.44 14.08 -2.98
N ALA A 374 -14.20 15.06 -2.47
CA ALA A 374 -15.63 15.19 -2.73
C ALA A 374 -15.88 15.53 -4.21
N ALA A 375 -15.10 16.46 -4.78
CA ALA A 375 -15.17 16.77 -6.20
C ALA A 375 -14.85 15.54 -7.07
N ALA A 376 -13.85 14.75 -6.71
CA ALA A 376 -13.50 13.52 -7.40
C ALA A 376 -14.61 12.46 -7.31
N LYS A 377 -15.22 12.26 -6.13
CA LYS A 377 -16.38 11.37 -5.97
C LYS A 377 -17.59 11.81 -6.77
N TYR A 378 -17.92 13.10 -6.72
CA TYR A 378 -19.01 13.65 -7.54
C TYR A 378 -18.79 13.33 -9.03
N ALA A 379 -17.59 13.63 -9.55
CA ALA A 379 -17.27 13.36 -10.94
C ALA A 379 -17.35 11.87 -11.30
N PHE A 380 -16.94 10.98 -10.38
CA PHE A 380 -17.00 9.53 -10.58
C PHE A 380 -18.46 9.03 -10.63
N TYR A 381 -19.30 9.42 -9.65
CA TYR A 381 -20.65 8.88 -9.51
C TYR A 381 -21.69 9.51 -10.44
N THR A 382 -21.46 10.76 -10.88
CA THR A 382 -22.44 11.50 -11.67
C THR A 382 -22.01 11.78 -13.11
N GLY A 383 -20.71 11.67 -13.39
CA GLY A 383 -20.13 12.13 -14.66
C GLY A 383 -20.12 13.66 -14.82
N GLY A 384 -20.64 14.40 -13.82
CA GLY A 384 -20.74 15.84 -13.83
C GLY A 384 -19.40 16.56 -13.67
N GLN A 385 -19.35 17.83 -14.09
CA GLN A 385 -18.19 18.69 -13.86
C GLN A 385 -18.13 19.13 -12.40
N ALA A 386 -16.97 18.94 -11.76
CA ALA A 386 -16.75 19.38 -10.39
C ALA A 386 -15.37 20.01 -10.25
N TYR A 387 -15.29 20.99 -9.36
CA TYR A 387 -14.09 21.71 -9.05
C TYR A 387 -13.86 21.70 -7.53
N ALA A 388 -12.62 21.65 -7.10
CA ALA A 388 -12.24 21.88 -5.71
C ALA A 388 -11.55 23.25 -5.62
N GLN A 389 -12.11 24.15 -4.83
CA GLN A 389 -11.52 25.44 -4.56
C GLN A 389 -10.81 25.37 -3.20
N PRO A 390 -9.58 25.93 -3.05
CA PRO A 390 -8.96 26.06 -1.72
C PRO A 390 -9.87 26.87 -0.82
N SER A 391 -10.11 26.39 0.41
CA SER A 391 -11.02 27.06 1.35
C SER A 391 -10.64 28.50 1.58
N ILE A 392 -11.62 29.39 1.45
CA ILE A 392 -11.47 30.85 1.67
C ILE A 392 -11.05 31.13 3.14
N TYR A 393 -11.40 30.23 4.06
CA TYR A 393 -11.14 30.36 5.50
C TYR A 393 -9.69 30.03 5.92
N TYR A 394 -8.90 29.36 5.06
CA TYR A 394 -7.50 29.02 5.36
C TYR A 394 -6.48 29.93 4.69
N ARG A 395 -6.89 31.12 4.23
CA ARG A 395 -6.00 32.16 3.69
C ARG A 395 -5.27 32.96 4.77
N THR A 396 -4.69 32.31 5.75
CA THR A 396 -3.79 32.99 6.69
C THR A 396 -2.38 32.43 6.52
N GLY A 397 -1.58 33.12 5.72
CA GLY A 397 -0.14 32.89 5.61
C GLY A 397 0.34 32.59 4.21
N GLY A 398 0.64 33.63 3.47
CA GLY A 398 1.63 33.75 2.39
C GLY A 398 1.67 32.67 1.30
N ALA A 399 1.24 33.07 0.13
CA ALA A 399 1.29 32.43 -1.18
C ALA A 399 -0.08 31.88 -1.65
N SER A 400 -0.78 32.75 -2.35
CA SER A 400 -1.98 32.39 -3.12
C SER A 400 -1.57 31.53 -4.31
N THR A 401 -1.81 30.24 -4.23
CA THR A 401 -1.93 29.39 -5.42
C THR A 401 -3.35 28.86 -5.46
N SER A 402 -4.20 29.53 -6.22
CA SER A 402 -5.53 29.06 -6.59
C SER A 402 -5.39 27.88 -7.57
N CYS A 403 -5.21 26.66 -7.06
CA CYS A 403 -5.35 25.48 -7.88
C CYS A 403 -6.83 25.14 -8.02
N VAL A 404 -7.43 25.52 -9.12
CA VAL A 404 -8.74 25.02 -9.56
C VAL A 404 -8.49 23.68 -10.21
N THR A 405 -8.86 22.58 -9.54
CA THR A 405 -8.84 21.26 -10.16
C THR A 405 -10.10 21.07 -11.01
N THR A 406 -9.92 21.06 -12.32
CA THR A 406 -11.00 20.69 -13.25
C THR A 406 -11.06 19.17 -13.38
N THR A 407 -12.25 18.61 -13.56
CA THR A 407 -12.43 17.17 -13.81
C THR A 407 -11.91 16.74 -15.19
N THR A 408 -11.57 17.66 -16.07
CA THR A 408 -11.09 17.41 -17.43
C THR A 408 -9.58 17.52 -17.59
N GLY A 409 -8.86 17.95 -16.56
CA GLY A 409 -7.39 18.11 -16.59
C GLY A 409 -6.84 18.51 -15.24
N TRP A 410 -5.60 18.23 -15.01
CA TRP A 410 -4.77 18.81 -13.98
C TRP A 410 -4.82 20.31 -14.04
N PRO A 411 -4.58 20.99 -12.90
CA PRO A 411 -4.29 22.40 -12.99
C PRO A 411 -3.19 22.58 -14.04
N GLU A 412 -3.48 23.31 -15.08
CA GLU A 412 -2.44 23.95 -15.84
C GLU A 412 -1.55 24.63 -14.82
N ALA A 413 -0.27 24.47 -14.93
CA ALA A 413 0.80 24.77 -14.00
C ALA A 413 0.49 25.85 -12.96
N PRO A 414 1.07 25.75 -11.76
CA PRO A 414 0.84 26.76 -10.72
C PRO A 414 1.12 28.16 -11.27
N CYS A 415 0.10 29.00 -11.18
CA CYS A 415 0.31 30.43 -11.33
C CYS A 415 1.25 30.94 -10.26
#